data_5c7b5a8ca73de26c789d1461eb26f7b2
#
_entry.id   5c7b5a8ca73de26c789d1461eb26f7b2
#
_cell.length_a   1.000
_cell.length_b   1.000
_cell.length_c   1.000
_cell.angle_alpha   90.00
_cell.angle_beta   90.00
_cell.angle_gamma   90.00
#
_symmetry.space_group_name_H-M   'P 1'
#
loop_
_entity.id
_entity.type
_entity.pdbx_description
1 polymer ?
#
loop_
_entity_poly.entity_id
_entity_poly.type
_entity_poly.pdbx_seq_one_letter_code
_entity_poly.pdbx_strand_id
1 'polypeptide(L)'
;MQWYELMQRIQDVFNGTNLGIDTRLGLTIPHNAGVTANGVVMIGRGQEQKDDDVHLKVTLYLEAWTKTGTKEFDKGYPQLVDLENKVDAILLAFRKACGELNEDVCVLDCGFQIVDLHVVNKVGDHDSIRPLLGTQYTIEARLFDLNEREDIY
;
A
#
# COMPACT_ATOMS: atom_id res chain seq x y z
N MET A 1 2.35 -4.66 -17.19
CA MET A 1 2.46 -3.45 -16.35
C MET A 1 1.46 -3.45 -15.20
N GLN A 2 0.92 -4.61 -14.90
CA GLN A 2 -0.10 -4.79 -13.89
C GLN A 2 0.34 -4.37 -12.48
N TRP A 3 1.57 -4.64 -12.09
CA TRP A 3 2.08 -4.23 -10.78
C TRP A 3 2.15 -2.70 -10.64
N TYR A 4 2.51 -2.01 -11.71
CA TYR A 4 2.62 -0.55 -11.70
C TYR A 4 1.23 0.10 -11.62
N GLU A 5 0.30 -0.38 -12.42
CA GLU A 5 -1.07 0.13 -12.38
C GLU A 5 -1.73 -0.17 -11.03
N LEU A 6 -1.45 -1.34 -10.44
CA LEU A 6 -1.91 -1.66 -9.10
C LEU A 6 -1.38 -0.66 -8.06
N MET A 7 -0.09 -0.34 -8.13
CA MET A 7 0.51 0.68 -7.25
C MET A 7 -0.16 2.04 -7.43
N GLN A 8 -0.39 2.46 -8.68
CA GLN A 8 -1.09 3.70 -8.97
C GLN A 8 -2.52 3.70 -8.44
N ARG A 9 -3.22 2.59 -8.57
CA ARG A 9 -4.60 2.45 -8.08
C ARG A 9 -4.65 2.59 -6.56
N ILE A 10 -3.71 1.99 -5.85
CA ILE A 10 -3.60 2.14 -4.39
C ILE A 10 -3.29 3.59 -4.05
N GLN A 11 -2.34 4.21 -4.75
CA GLN A 11 -2.02 5.63 -4.53
C GLN A 11 -3.25 6.52 -4.72
N ASP A 12 -4.04 6.29 -5.75
CA ASP A 12 -5.25 7.07 -6.04
C ASP A 12 -6.28 6.92 -4.92
N VAL A 13 -6.44 5.72 -4.38
CA VAL A 13 -7.37 5.49 -3.27
C VAL A 13 -6.90 6.24 -2.02
N PHE A 14 -5.61 6.20 -1.70
CA PHE A 14 -5.06 6.95 -0.57
C PHE A 14 -5.22 8.47 -0.76
N ASN A 15 -4.89 8.98 -1.94
CA ASN A 15 -4.99 10.41 -2.25
C ASN A 15 -6.45 10.89 -2.35
N GLY A 16 -7.37 9.99 -2.64
CA GLY A 16 -8.80 10.29 -2.69
C GLY A 16 -9.46 10.45 -1.31
N THR A 17 -8.74 10.13 -0.24
CA THR A 17 -9.22 10.35 1.12
C THR A 17 -8.89 11.77 1.58
N ASN A 18 -9.70 12.32 2.48
CA ASN A 18 -9.43 13.65 3.05
C ASN A 18 -8.58 13.57 4.33
N LEU A 19 -7.73 12.55 4.44
CA LEU A 19 -6.96 12.29 5.66
C LEU A 19 -5.60 13.02 5.69
N GLY A 20 -5.23 13.70 4.61
CA GLY A 20 -3.99 14.48 4.54
C GLY A 20 -2.72 13.62 4.46
N ILE A 21 -2.84 12.39 3.98
CA ILE A 21 -1.70 11.48 3.82
C ILE A 21 -1.05 11.73 2.46
N ASP A 22 0.24 12.09 2.48
CA ASP A 22 1.05 12.20 1.27
C ASP A 22 1.48 10.78 0.88
N THR A 23 1.00 10.31 -0.27
CA THR A 23 1.26 8.94 -0.74
C THR A 23 2.06 8.99 -2.03
N ARG A 24 3.20 8.32 -2.05
CA ARG A 24 4.17 8.34 -3.14
C ARG A 24 4.46 6.94 -3.65
N LEU A 25 4.79 6.82 -4.93
CA LEU A 25 5.27 5.59 -5.52
C LEU A 25 6.80 5.53 -5.42
N GLY A 26 7.30 4.36 -5.07
CA GLY A 26 8.72 4.10 -4.86
C GLY A 26 9.13 4.25 -3.41
N LEU A 27 9.92 3.29 -2.93
CA LEU A 27 10.52 3.37 -1.60
C LEU A 27 11.78 4.22 -1.67
N THR A 28 11.96 5.12 -0.73
CA THR A 28 13.17 5.92 -0.60
C THR A 28 13.58 5.98 0.87
N ILE A 29 14.82 6.43 1.12
CA ILE A 29 15.30 6.65 2.49
C ILE A 29 14.40 7.70 3.15
N PRO A 30 13.85 7.45 4.35
CA PRO A 30 12.90 8.37 4.98
C PRO A 30 13.43 9.80 5.15
N HIS A 31 14.72 9.97 5.35
CA HIS A 31 15.35 11.30 5.44
C HIS A 31 15.13 12.14 4.19
N ASN A 32 15.04 11.50 3.02
CA ASN A 32 14.89 12.19 1.74
C ASN A 32 13.42 12.38 1.34
N ALA A 33 12.50 11.81 2.09
CA ALA A 33 11.08 11.84 1.77
C ALA A 33 10.36 13.09 2.28
N GLY A 34 11.01 13.95 3.07
CA GLY A 34 10.37 15.12 3.64
C GLY A 34 9.26 14.75 4.62
N VAL A 35 9.49 13.75 5.46
CA VAL A 35 8.49 13.23 6.39
C VAL A 35 8.09 14.29 7.41
N THR A 36 6.80 14.43 7.64
CA THR A 36 6.20 15.34 8.62
C THR A 36 5.48 14.57 9.72
N ALA A 37 4.96 15.28 10.72
CA ALA A 37 4.14 14.69 11.77
C ALA A 37 2.85 14.06 11.23
N ASN A 38 2.30 14.57 10.12
CA ASN A 38 1.11 14.04 9.49
C ASN A 38 1.38 12.72 8.75
N GLY A 39 2.61 12.46 8.43
CA GLY A 39 3.02 11.22 7.83
C GLY A 39 3.18 11.24 6.32
N VAL A 40 3.97 10.29 5.85
CA VAL A 40 4.20 9.99 4.44
C VAL A 40 4.02 8.49 4.27
N VAL A 41 3.37 8.09 3.18
CA VAL A 41 3.23 6.70 2.79
C VAL A 41 3.97 6.51 1.46
N MET A 42 4.79 5.47 1.40
CA MET A 42 5.51 5.09 0.19
C MET A 42 5.13 3.68 -0.20
N ILE A 43 4.90 3.46 -1.49
CA ILE A 43 4.51 2.16 -2.01
C ILE A 43 5.62 1.66 -2.91
N GLY A 44 6.14 0.48 -2.63
CA GLY A 44 7.23 -0.13 -3.36
C GLY A 44 6.85 -1.43 -4.03
N ARG A 45 7.56 -1.74 -5.10
CA ARG A 45 7.38 -2.95 -5.86
C ARG A 45 8.01 -4.14 -5.13
N GLY A 46 7.25 -5.24 -5.05
CA GLY A 46 7.76 -6.52 -4.59
C GLY A 46 7.80 -7.55 -5.71
N GLN A 47 7.30 -8.73 -5.44
CA GLN A 47 7.38 -9.88 -6.31
C GLN A 47 6.07 -10.10 -7.05
N GLU A 48 6.16 -10.57 -8.30
CA GLU A 48 5.04 -11.13 -9.03
C GLU A 48 5.23 -12.62 -9.16
N GLN A 49 4.16 -13.37 -9.00
CA GLN A 49 4.18 -14.81 -9.07
C GLN A 49 2.89 -15.32 -9.68
N LYS A 50 3.01 -16.23 -10.65
CA LYS A 50 1.85 -16.88 -11.21
C LYS A 50 1.26 -17.83 -10.17
N ASP A 51 -0.02 -17.65 -9.85
CA ASP A 51 -0.71 -18.47 -8.85
C ASP A 51 -1.38 -19.69 -9.52
N ASP A 52 -2.02 -19.43 -10.66
CA ASP A 52 -2.53 -20.46 -11.56
C ASP A 52 -2.61 -19.87 -12.97
N ASP A 53 -3.27 -20.56 -13.91
CA ASP A 53 -3.33 -20.13 -15.32
C ASP A 53 -4.02 -18.78 -15.53
N VAL A 54 -4.90 -18.37 -14.60
CA VAL A 54 -5.71 -17.15 -14.72
C VAL A 54 -5.46 -16.15 -13.59
N HIS A 55 -4.71 -16.53 -12.55
CA HIS A 55 -4.43 -15.67 -11.41
C HIS A 55 -2.95 -15.36 -11.26
N LEU A 56 -2.68 -14.12 -10.94
CA LEU A 56 -1.36 -13.59 -10.63
C LEU A 56 -1.36 -13.08 -9.18
N LYS A 57 -0.32 -13.43 -8.43
CA LYS A 57 -0.11 -12.89 -7.10
C LYS A 57 0.96 -11.81 -7.15
N VAL A 58 0.62 -10.62 -6.69
CA VAL A 58 1.53 -9.48 -6.66
C VAL A 58 1.77 -9.09 -5.21
N THR A 59 3.04 -9.02 -4.84
CA THR A 59 3.46 -8.53 -3.53
C THR A 59 3.95 -7.10 -3.66
N LEU A 60 3.43 -6.22 -2.84
CA LEU A 60 3.87 -4.82 -2.74
C LEU A 60 4.27 -4.53 -1.30
N TYR A 61 5.12 -3.52 -1.14
CA TYR A 61 5.51 -3.02 0.17
C TYR A 61 4.97 -1.61 0.33
N LEU A 62 4.40 -1.34 1.50
CA LEU A 62 3.95 -0.01 1.86
C LEU A 62 4.66 0.39 3.13
N GLU A 63 5.33 1.53 3.11
CA GLU A 63 5.98 2.08 4.29
C GLU A 63 5.27 3.34 4.74
N ALA A 64 4.92 3.38 6.02
CA ALA A 64 4.28 4.52 6.65
C ALA A 64 5.27 5.14 7.63
N TRP A 65 5.59 6.42 7.45
CA TRP A 65 6.58 7.12 8.25
C TRP A 65 6.03 8.40 8.83
N THR A 66 6.35 8.66 10.10
CA THR A 66 6.08 9.94 10.76
C THR A 66 7.37 10.51 11.32
N LYS A 67 7.36 11.81 11.60
CA LYS A 67 8.48 12.48 12.24
C LYS A 67 7.97 13.14 13.52
N THR A 68 8.61 12.79 14.65
CA THR A 68 8.33 13.45 15.91
C THR A 68 9.24 14.67 16.10
N GLY A 69 8.72 15.71 16.75
CA GLY A 69 9.51 16.89 17.12
C GLY A 69 10.29 16.74 18.41
N THR A 70 10.24 15.55 19.04
CA THR A 70 10.90 15.29 20.33
C THR A 70 11.87 14.11 20.21
N LYS A 71 12.91 14.12 21.06
CA LYS A 71 13.85 13.01 21.17
C LYS A 71 13.42 11.96 22.20
N GLU A 72 12.31 12.18 22.92
CA GLU A 72 11.83 11.23 23.91
C GLU A 72 11.31 9.97 23.22
N PHE A 73 11.63 8.80 23.80
CA PHE A 73 11.44 7.51 23.14
C PHE A 73 9.98 7.19 22.81
N ASP A 74 9.03 7.61 23.64
CA ASP A 74 7.63 7.21 23.51
C ASP A 74 6.75 8.28 22.85
N LYS A 75 7.20 9.52 22.74
CA LYS A 75 6.34 10.63 22.33
C LYS A 75 5.95 10.65 20.85
N GLY A 76 6.66 9.90 20.02
CA GLY A 76 6.32 9.78 18.60
C GLY A 76 5.32 8.67 18.30
N TYR A 77 5.13 7.71 19.20
CA TYR A 77 4.28 6.56 18.96
C TYR A 77 2.81 6.90 18.71
N PRO A 78 2.17 7.83 19.44
CA PRO A 78 0.78 8.16 19.14
C PRO A 78 0.56 8.66 17.70
N GLN A 79 1.50 9.42 17.14
CA GLN A 79 1.43 9.90 15.77
C GLN A 79 1.54 8.74 14.78
N LEU A 80 2.45 7.81 15.01
CA LEU A 80 2.61 6.63 14.18
C LEU A 80 1.36 5.74 14.25
N VAL A 81 0.82 5.52 15.44
CA VAL A 81 -0.41 4.74 15.62
C VAL A 81 -1.58 5.39 14.88
N ASP A 82 -1.69 6.71 14.92
CA ASP A 82 -2.72 7.43 14.17
C ASP A 82 -2.57 7.22 12.67
N LEU A 83 -1.35 7.29 12.15
CA LEU A 83 -1.09 7.03 10.74
C LEU A 83 -1.38 5.57 10.38
N GLU A 84 -0.96 4.60 11.20
CA GLU A 84 -1.24 3.18 10.97
C GLU A 84 -2.75 2.91 10.94
N ASN A 85 -3.50 3.52 11.84
CA ASN A 85 -4.95 3.36 11.87
C ASN A 85 -5.61 3.88 10.58
N LYS A 86 -5.11 5.01 10.06
CA LYS A 86 -5.60 5.56 8.78
C LYS A 86 -5.24 4.64 7.62
N VAL A 87 -4.02 4.15 7.56
CA VAL A 87 -3.56 3.21 6.53
C VAL A 87 -4.39 1.93 6.57
N ASP A 88 -4.57 1.36 7.75
CA ASP A 88 -5.35 0.13 7.93
C ASP A 88 -6.80 0.31 7.46
N ALA A 89 -7.42 1.45 7.80
CA ALA A 89 -8.78 1.75 7.39
C ALA A 89 -8.91 1.90 5.86
N ILE A 90 -7.94 2.55 5.21
CA ILE A 90 -7.93 2.74 3.76
C ILE A 90 -7.75 1.39 3.06
N LEU A 91 -6.81 0.56 3.52
CA LEU A 91 -6.58 -0.76 2.94
C LEU A 91 -7.79 -1.68 3.12
N LEU A 92 -8.45 -1.62 4.27
CA LEU A 92 -9.67 -2.40 4.51
C LEU A 92 -10.81 -1.94 3.58
N ALA A 93 -10.99 -0.63 3.41
CA ALA A 93 -12.00 -0.08 2.50
C ALA A 93 -11.71 -0.48 1.05
N PHE A 94 -10.44 -0.47 0.64
CA PHE A 94 -10.01 -0.93 -0.68
C PHE A 94 -10.38 -2.40 -0.89
N ARG A 95 -10.03 -3.25 0.05
CA ARG A 95 -10.36 -4.68 0.01
C ARG A 95 -11.86 -4.91 -0.08
N LYS A 96 -12.62 -4.16 0.70
CA LYS A 96 -14.09 -4.25 0.68
C LYS A 96 -14.67 -3.84 -0.67
N ALA A 97 -14.18 -2.76 -1.26
CA ALA A 97 -14.62 -2.30 -2.59
C ALA A 97 -14.33 -3.35 -3.67
N CYS A 98 -13.19 -4.02 -3.59
CA CYS A 98 -12.86 -5.13 -4.51
C CYS A 98 -13.80 -6.32 -4.30
N GLY A 99 -14.15 -6.65 -3.06
CA GLY A 99 -15.09 -7.72 -2.75
C GLY A 99 -16.51 -7.42 -3.22
N GLU A 100 -16.89 -6.16 -3.27
CA GLU A 100 -18.19 -5.69 -3.78
C GLU A 100 -18.19 -5.48 -5.30
N LEU A 101 -17.10 -5.83 -5.98
CA LEU A 101 -16.92 -5.69 -7.43
C LEU A 101 -17.10 -4.25 -7.92
N ASN A 102 -16.63 -3.28 -7.15
CA ASN A 102 -16.57 -1.89 -7.57
C ASN A 102 -15.53 -1.74 -8.69
N GLU A 103 -15.98 -1.66 -9.94
CA GLU A 103 -15.11 -1.66 -11.13
C GLU A 103 -14.12 -0.48 -11.13
N ASP A 104 -14.51 0.67 -10.60
CA ASP A 104 -13.61 1.84 -10.53
C ASP A 104 -12.40 1.58 -9.64
N VAL A 105 -12.50 0.63 -8.72
CA VAL A 105 -11.43 0.26 -7.80
C VAL A 105 -10.76 -1.04 -8.22
N CYS A 106 -11.54 -2.09 -8.53
CA CYS A 106 -11.00 -3.44 -8.67
C CYS A 106 -10.57 -3.80 -10.10
N VAL A 107 -11.03 -3.08 -11.13
CA VAL A 107 -10.64 -3.39 -12.52
C VAL A 107 -9.51 -2.46 -12.95
N LEU A 108 -8.41 -3.05 -13.38
CA LEU A 108 -7.26 -2.32 -13.92
C LEU A 108 -7.38 -2.20 -15.44
N ASP A 109 -6.91 -1.08 -15.98
CA ASP A 109 -6.98 -0.80 -17.43
C ASP A 109 -6.15 -1.81 -18.25
N CYS A 110 -5.14 -2.42 -17.66
CA CYS A 110 -4.31 -3.43 -18.31
C CYS A 110 -5.01 -4.81 -18.45
N GLY A 111 -6.26 -4.94 -18.04
CA GLY A 111 -7.05 -6.15 -18.22
C GLY A 111 -6.99 -7.14 -17.07
N PHE A 112 -6.60 -6.70 -15.88
CA PHE A 112 -6.64 -7.49 -14.67
C PHE A 112 -7.72 -6.98 -13.72
N GLN A 113 -8.30 -7.89 -12.95
CA GLN A 113 -9.22 -7.56 -11.87
C GLN A 113 -8.60 -7.95 -10.53
N ILE A 114 -8.64 -7.04 -9.59
CA ILE A 114 -8.20 -7.31 -8.23
C ILE A 114 -9.28 -8.12 -7.53
N VAL A 115 -9.02 -9.39 -7.24
CA VAL A 115 -9.99 -10.27 -6.57
C VAL A 115 -9.79 -10.32 -5.06
N ASP A 116 -8.58 -10.03 -4.60
CA ASP A 116 -8.29 -9.85 -3.17
C ASP A 116 -7.06 -8.98 -2.99
N LEU A 117 -7.02 -8.27 -1.87
CA LEU A 117 -5.87 -7.47 -1.46
C LEU A 117 -5.86 -7.44 0.08
N HIS A 118 -4.77 -7.90 0.68
CA HIS A 118 -4.68 -7.95 2.14
C HIS A 118 -3.26 -7.76 2.63
N VAL A 119 -3.14 -7.37 3.88
CA VAL A 119 -1.85 -7.23 4.56
C VAL A 119 -1.47 -8.60 5.13
N VAL A 120 -0.31 -9.11 4.70
CA VAL A 120 0.20 -10.40 5.19
C VAL A 120 1.21 -10.23 6.32
N ASN A 121 1.83 -9.05 6.43
CA ASN A 121 2.82 -8.80 7.46
C ASN A 121 2.93 -7.29 7.73
N LYS A 122 3.29 -6.95 8.97
CA LYS A 122 3.46 -5.59 9.43
C LYS A 122 4.63 -5.56 10.40
N VAL A 123 5.66 -4.80 10.08
CA VAL A 123 6.92 -4.76 10.84
C VAL A 123 7.30 -3.32 11.13
N GLY A 124 7.62 -3.03 12.41
CA GLY A 124 8.21 -1.75 12.79
C GLY A 124 9.68 -1.66 12.39
N ASP A 125 10.18 -0.46 12.31
CA ASP A 125 11.59 -0.19 11.95
C ASP A 125 12.56 -0.33 13.12
N HIS A 126 12.12 -0.79 14.26
CA HIS A 126 12.88 -0.88 15.53
C HIS A 126 13.34 0.47 16.04
N ASP A 127 12.70 1.57 15.62
CA ASP A 127 13.02 2.95 16.02
C ASP A 127 14.48 3.34 15.71
N SER A 128 15.03 2.74 14.66
CA SER A 128 16.46 2.87 14.33
C SER A 128 16.84 4.21 13.71
N ILE A 129 15.85 4.99 13.24
CA ILE A 129 16.07 6.24 12.49
C ILE A 129 15.43 7.44 13.21
N ARG A 130 15.41 7.44 14.55
CA ARG A 130 14.86 8.56 15.30
C ARG A 130 15.40 9.91 14.81
N PRO A 131 14.60 10.97 14.67
CA PRO A 131 13.19 11.14 15.11
C PRO A 131 12.14 10.60 14.13
N LEU A 132 12.53 9.82 13.17
CA LEU A 132 11.62 9.16 12.20
C LEU A 132 11.16 7.82 12.76
N LEU A 133 9.87 7.57 12.67
CA LEU A 133 9.25 6.31 13.08
C LEU A 133 8.47 5.73 11.92
N GLY A 134 8.65 4.46 11.67
CA GLY A 134 8.05 3.83 10.49
C GLY A 134 7.56 2.42 10.72
N THR A 135 6.66 2.02 9.83
CA THR A 135 6.11 0.67 9.77
C THR A 135 6.09 0.23 8.33
N GLN A 136 6.56 -0.98 8.06
CA GLN A 136 6.48 -1.58 6.75
C GLN A 136 5.36 -2.62 6.72
N TYR A 137 4.47 -2.48 5.74
CA TYR A 137 3.41 -3.42 5.44
C TYR A 137 3.82 -4.24 4.22
N THR A 138 3.63 -5.54 4.30
CA THR A 138 3.67 -6.40 3.12
C THR A 138 2.25 -6.64 2.67
N ILE A 139 1.95 -6.24 1.45
CA ILE A 139 0.61 -6.35 0.87
C ILE A 139 0.65 -7.41 -0.22
N GLU A 140 -0.33 -8.29 -0.22
CA GLU A 140 -0.50 -9.30 -1.24
C GLU A 140 -1.81 -9.07 -1.96
N ALA A 141 -1.74 -8.93 -3.29
CA ALA A 141 -2.90 -8.81 -4.15
C ALA A 141 -3.00 -10.03 -5.05
N ARG A 142 -4.22 -10.51 -5.24
CA ARG A 142 -4.51 -11.56 -6.20
C ARG A 142 -5.27 -10.94 -7.37
N LEU A 143 -4.72 -11.09 -8.57
CA LEU A 143 -5.26 -10.51 -9.79
C LEU A 143 -5.78 -11.62 -10.70
N PHE A 144 -6.95 -11.39 -11.27
CA PHE A 144 -7.53 -12.27 -12.28
C PHE A 144 -7.31 -11.67 -13.66
N ASP A 145 -6.77 -12.46 -14.58
CA ASP A 145 -6.54 -12.02 -15.96
C ASP A 145 -7.85 -12.09 -16.75
N LEU A 146 -8.41 -10.93 -17.03
CA LEU A 146 -9.66 -10.82 -17.78
C LEU A 146 -9.50 -11.21 -19.26
N ASN A 147 -8.27 -11.20 -19.76
CA ASN A 147 -7.96 -11.49 -21.16
C ASN A 147 -7.57 -12.96 -21.39
N GLU A 148 -7.41 -13.75 -20.34
CA GLU A 148 -6.97 -15.15 -20.44
C GLU A 148 -7.84 -15.98 -21.36
N ARG A 149 -9.13 -15.70 -21.38
CA ARG A 149 -10.09 -16.42 -22.25
C ARG A 149 -9.80 -16.25 -23.73
N GLU A 150 -9.15 -15.16 -24.11
CA GLU A 150 -8.81 -14.85 -25.50
C GLU A 150 -7.56 -15.61 -25.94
N ASP A 151 -6.68 -15.94 -24.98
CA ASP A 151 -5.41 -16.60 -25.24
C ASP A 151 -5.52 -18.11 -25.41
N ILE A 152 -6.68 -18.67 -25.12
CA ILE A 152 -6.94 -20.12 -25.24
C ILE A 152 -7.11 -20.53 -26.70
N TYR A 153 -7.34 -19.59 -27.56
CA TYR A 153 -7.65 -19.80 -28.95
C TYR A 153 -6.57 -19.22 -29.86
#